data_40a347b320c59ea02f85999cde86a7ba
#
_entry.id   40a347b320c59ea02f85999cde86a7ba
#
_cell.length_a   1.000
_cell.length_b   1.000
_cell.length_c   1.000
_cell.angle_alpha   90.00
_cell.angle_beta   90.00
_cell.angle_gamma   90.00
#
_symmetry.space_group_name_H-M   'P 1'
#
loop_
_entity.id
_entity.type
_entity.pdbx_description
1 polymer ?
#
loop_
_entity_poly.entity_id
_entity_poly.type
_entity_poly.pdbx_seq_one_letter_code
_entity_poly.pdbx_strand_id
1 'polypeptide(L)'
;MLDMKNINARIEPGAVIRDQVTIGDNAVIMMGASINIGSVIGDGTMIDMNVVLGGRATVGKNCHIGAGSVLAGVVEPPSAQPVIVEDNVVVGANVVVLEGVRIGEGAVVAAGAIVTKDVAPGTVVAGIPARELKKLDAKTASKTEIMQELRQL
;
A
#
# COMPACT_ATOMS: atom_id res chain seq x y z
N MET A 1 -16.17 3.37 -13.28
CA MET A 1 -15.30 2.21 -13.00
C MET A 1 -14.17 2.18 -14.01
N LEU A 2 -13.01 1.72 -13.60
CA LEU A 2 -11.85 1.63 -14.47
C LEU A 2 -12.07 0.63 -15.61
N ASP A 3 -11.65 1.00 -16.83
CA ASP A 3 -11.56 0.06 -17.95
C ASP A 3 -10.29 -0.78 -17.77
N MET A 4 -10.46 -2.09 -17.58
CA MET A 4 -9.38 -3.00 -17.24
C MET A 4 -8.83 -3.81 -18.40
N LYS A 5 -9.25 -3.53 -19.64
CA LYS A 5 -8.91 -4.35 -20.82
C LYS A 5 -7.42 -4.46 -21.09
N ASN A 6 -6.66 -3.40 -20.82
CA ASN A 6 -5.23 -3.32 -21.14
C ASN A 6 -4.35 -3.31 -19.89
N ILE A 7 -4.87 -3.75 -18.75
CA ILE A 7 -4.13 -3.79 -17.49
C ILE A 7 -3.47 -5.17 -17.36
N ASN A 8 -2.15 -5.18 -17.25
CA ASN A 8 -1.36 -6.39 -17.07
C ASN A 8 -1.19 -6.69 -15.57
N ALA A 9 -2.30 -6.96 -14.89
CA ALA A 9 -2.33 -7.24 -13.46
C ALA A 9 -3.39 -8.30 -13.16
N ARG A 10 -3.22 -9.00 -12.04
CA ARG A 10 -4.24 -9.93 -11.55
C ARG A 10 -5.20 -9.16 -10.64
N ILE A 11 -6.43 -9.04 -11.06
CA ILE A 11 -7.48 -8.35 -10.32
C ILE A 11 -8.54 -9.38 -9.97
N GLU A 12 -8.66 -9.69 -8.68
CA GLU A 12 -9.61 -10.71 -8.21
C GLU A 12 -11.03 -10.17 -8.22
N PRO A 13 -12.03 -11.05 -8.45
CA PRO A 13 -13.43 -10.67 -8.34
C PRO A 13 -13.75 -10.07 -6.98
N GLY A 14 -14.60 -9.05 -6.98
CA GLY A 14 -15.00 -8.35 -5.76
C GLY A 14 -14.15 -7.12 -5.42
N ALA A 15 -13.07 -6.87 -6.15
CA ALA A 15 -12.37 -5.60 -6.05
C ALA A 15 -13.18 -4.50 -6.74
N VAL A 16 -13.24 -3.33 -6.13
CA VAL A 16 -13.90 -2.13 -6.68
C VAL A 16 -12.85 -1.09 -6.98
N ILE A 17 -12.68 -0.78 -8.27
CA ILE A 17 -11.63 0.15 -8.74
C ILE A 17 -12.30 1.28 -9.50
N ARG A 18 -12.10 2.50 -9.03
CA ARG A 18 -12.70 3.69 -9.64
C ARG A 18 -11.87 4.21 -10.80
N ASP A 19 -12.42 5.20 -11.50
CA ASP A 19 -11.76 5.80 -12.63
C ASP A 19 -10.45 6.49 -12.27
N GLN A 20 -9.60 6.70 -13.25
CA GLN A 20 -8.29 7.38 -13.12
C GLN A 20 -7.31 6.70 -12.19
N VAL A 21 -7.55 5.44 -11.84
CA VAL A 21 -6.59 4.61 -11.11
C VAL A 21 -5.55 4.08 -12.09
N THR A 22 -4.28 4.14 -11.69
CA THR A 22 -3.16 3.57 -12.46
C THR A 22 -2.68 2.31 -11.76
N ILE A 23 -2.63 1.19 -12.48
CA ILE A 23 -2.19 -0.10 -11.96
C ILE A 23 -1.02 -0.58 -12.81
N GLY A 24 0.12 -0.80 -12.18
CA GLY A 24 1.34 -1.25 -12.84
C GLY A 24 1.30 -2.73 -13.23
N ASP A 25 2.32 -3.14 -13.97
CA ASP A 25 2.46 -4.51 -14.45
C ASP A 25 2.69 -5.48 -13.30
N ASN A 26 2.09 -6.68 -13.42
CA ASN A 26 2.23 -7.76 -12.45
C ASN A 26 1.76 -7.38 -11.03
N ALA A 27 0.98 -6.33 -10.89
CA ALA A 27 0.31 -6.02 -9.63
C ALA A 27 -0.77 -7.06 -9.31
N VAL A 28 -1.11 -7.19 -8.05
CA VAL A 28 -2.19 -8.07 -7.59
C VAL A 28 -3.15 -7.25 -6.74
N ILE A 29 -4.41 -7.25 -7.12
CA ILE A 29 -5.49 -6.62 -6.36
C ILE A 29 -6.43 -7.72 -5.90
N MET A 30 -6.49 -7.91 -4.58
CA MET A 30 -7.27 -9.00 -4.00
C MET A 30 -8.74 -8.61 -3.82
N MET A 31 -9.56 -9.65 -3.56
CA MET A 31 -11.01 -9.48 -3.39
C MET A 31 -11.33 -8.50 -2.26
N GLY A 32 -12.36 -7.69 -2.46
CA GLY A 32 -12.83 -6.72 -1.48
C GLY A 32 -12.02 -5.44 -1.37
N ALA A 33 -10.91 -5.32 -2.09
CA ALA A 33 -10.16 -4.06 -2.12
C ALA A 33 -11.00 -2.96 -2.74
N SER A 34 -10.97 -1.77 -2.14
CA SER A 34 -11.70 -0.59 -2.62
C SER A 34 -10.68 0.51 -2.93
N ILE A 35 -10.54 0.82 -4.22
CA ILE A 35 -9.51 1.74 -4.70
C ILE A 35 -10.16 2.97 -5.30
N ASN A 36 -9.95 4.10 -4.63
CA ASN A 36 -10.61 5.35 -4.99
C ASN A 36 -9.91 6.06 -6.14
N ILE A 37 -10.60 7.06 -6.67
CA ILE A 37 -10.20 7.81 -7.86
C ILE A 37 -8.77 8.35 -7.75
N GLY A 38 -8.02 8.21 -8.83
CA GLY A 38 -6.67 8.79 -8.95
C GLY A 38 -5.59 8.07 -8.17
N SER A 39 -5.88 6.95 -7.50
CA SER A 39 -4.85 6.15 -6.83
C SER A 39 -3.85 5.58 -7.81
N VAL A 40 -2.62 5.38 -7.36
CA VAL A 40 -1.53 4.82 -8.17
C VAL A 40 -0.97 3.59 -7.45
N ILE A 41 -0.87 2.49 -8.17
CA ILE A 41 -0.30 1.22 -7.68
C ILE A 41 0.83 0.82 -8.60
N GLY A 42 2.03 0.71 -8.05
CA GLY A 42 3.24 0.40 -8.82
C GLY A 42 3.34 -1.06 -9.23
N ASP A 43 4.30 -1.32 -10.12
CA ASP A 43 4.55 -2.68 -10.65
C ASP A 43 4.85 -3.68 -9.51
N GLY A 44 4.33 -4.89 -9.63
CA GLY A 44 4.60 -5.97 -8.69
C GLY A 44 4.03 -5.78 -7.28
N THR A 45 3.24 -4.75 -7.04
CA THR A 45 2.64 -4.46 -5.73
C THR A 45 1.39 -5.30 -5.51
N MET A 46 1.25 -5.81 -4.29
CA MET A 46 0.03 -6.50 -3.86
C MET A 46 -0.80 -5.58 -2.95
N ILE A 47 -2.04 -5.39 -3.33
CA ILE A 47 -3.09 -4.77 -2.50
C ILE A 47 -3.95 -5.92 -2.00
N ASP A 48 -3.81 -6.24 -0.72
CA ASP A 48 -4.42 -7.43 -0.14
C ASP A 48 -5.93 -7.26 0.12
N MET A 49 -6.57 -8.28 0.66
CA MET A 49 -8.02 -8.33 0.83
C MET A 49 -8.53 -7.17 1.68
N ASN A 50 -9.64 -6.57 1.22
CA ASN A 50 -10.35 -5.51 1.94
C ASN A 50 -9.52 -4.26 2.24
N VAL A 51 -8.43 -4.05 1.53
CA VAL A 51 -7.65 -2.80 1.64
C VAL A 51 -8.46 -1.64 1.07
N VAL A 52 -8.38 -0.49 1.72
CA VAL A 52 -8.97 0.76 1.22
C VAL A 52 -7.86 1.72 0.83
N LEU A 53 -7.81 2.11 -0.43
CA LEU A 53 -7.00 3.22 -0.90
C LEU A 53 -7.90 4.43 -1.09
N GLY A 54 -7.67 5.46 -0.29
CA GLY A 54 -8.35 6.73 -0.44
C GLY A 54 -7.95 7.46 -1.72
N GLY A 55 -8.66 8.51 -2.08
CA GLY A 55 -8.41 9.23 -3.32
C GLY A 55 -6.95 9.66 -3.47
N ARG A 56 -6.37 9.41 -4.62
CA ARG A 56 -4.99 9.75 -4.98
C ARG A 56 -3.90 9.06 -4.15
N ALA A 57 -4.25 8.14 -3.24
CA ALA A 57 -3.23 7.39 -2.49
C ALA A 57 -2.28 6.69 -3.46
N THR A 58 -0.98 6.81 -3.22
CA THR A 58 0.06 6.32 -4.12
C THR A 58 0.89 5.25 -3.44
N VAL A 59 1.00 4.10 -4.09
CA VAL A 59 1.83 2.98 -3.62
C VAL A 59 2.86 2.68 -4.70
N GLY A 60 4.11 2.61 -4.30
CA GLY A 60 5.23 2.34 -5.20
C GLY A 60 5.29 0.90 -5.68
N LYS A 61 6.46 0.50 -6.19
CA LYS A 61 6.70 -0.82 -6.75
C LYS A 61 7.06 -1.82 -5.67
N ASN A 62 6.71 -3.09 -5.92
CA ASN A 62 7.10 -4.22 -5.07
C ASN A 62 6.74 -4.02 -3.59
N CYS A 63 5.58 -3.44 -3.33
CA CYS A 63 5.03 -3.29 -2.01
C CYS A 63 4.05 -4.41 -1.67
N HIS A 64 3.79 -4.61 -0.39
CA HIS A 64 2.67 -5.40 0.09
C HIS A 64 1.87 -4.56 1.08
N ILE A 65 0.64 -4.26 0.73
CA ILE A 65 -0.30 -3.57 1.63
C ILE A 65 -1.22 -4.63 2.21
N GLY A 66 -1.03 -4.91 3.50
CA GLY A 66 -1.68 -6.03 4.20
C GLY A 66 -3.19 -5.87 4.34
N ALA A 67 -3.88 -7.00 4.48
CA ALA A 67 -5.33 -7.08 4.50
C ALA A 67 -5.96 -6.12 5.50
N GLY A 68 -7.06 -5.49 5.10
CA GLY A 68 -7.83 -4.58 5.93
C GLY A 68 -7.18 -3.23 6.20
N SER A 69 -6.01 -2.95 5.64
CA SER A 69 -5.34 -1.66 5.84
C SER A 69 -6.06 -0.54 5.11
N VAL A 70 -5.96 0.68 5.67
CA VAL A 70 -6.54 1.89 5.10
C VAL A 70 -5.43 2.90 4.87
N LEU A 71 -5.22 3.27 3.62
CA LEU A 71 -4.37 4.40 3.26
C LEU A 71 -5.29 5.59 2.97
N ALA A 72 -5.30 6.57 3.87
CA ALA A 72 -6.15 7.73 3.71
C ALA A 72 -5.78 8.52 2.46
N GLY A 73 -6.79 9.00 1.77
CA GLY A 73 -6.60 9.81 0.59
C GLY A 73 -7.09 11.22 0.81
N VAL A 74 -6.74 12.10 -0.10
CA VAL A 74 -7.24 13.45 -0.12
C VAL A 74 -7.65 13.81 -1.53
N VAL A 75 -8.91 14.17 -1.72
CA VAL A 75 -9.44 14.68 -2.97
C VAL A 75 -9.59 16.20 -2.87
N GLU A 76 -9.95 16.69 -1.71
CA GLU A 76 -10.19 18.12 -1.44
C GLU A 76 -9.40 18.56 -0.20
N PRO A 77 -8.65 19.66 -0.27
CA PRO A 77 -8.31 20.42 -1.50
C PRO A 77 -7.31 19.66 -2.38
N PRO A 78 -7.26 19.91 -3.70
CA PRO A 78 -6.34 19.22 -4.61
C PRO A 78 -4.86 19.43 -4.26
N SER A 79 -4.54 20.50 -3.53
CA SER A 79 -3.17 20.79 -3.08
C SER A 79 -2.74 19.95 -1.89
N ALA A 80 -3.66 19.30 -1.18
CA ALA A 80 -3.32 18.45 -0.04
C ALA A 80 -2.63 17.17 -0.52
N GLN A 81 -1.69 16.67 0.30
CA GLN A 81 -0.93 15.46 -0.05
C GLN A 81 -1.69 14.20 0.40
N PRO A 82 -1.92 13.26 -0.52
CA PRO A 82 -2.41 11.93 -0.13
C PRO A 82 -1.30 11.13 0.57
N VAL A 83 -1.64 9.93 1.04
CA VAL A 83 -0.63 8.97 1.48
C VAL A 83 0.26 8.59 0.31
N ILE A 84 1.57 8.58 0.56
CA ILE A 84 2.57 8.11 -0.39
C ILE A 84 3.36 6.99 0.27
N VAL A 85 3.31 5.81 -0.32
CA VAL A 85 4.13 4.65 0.08
C VAL A 85 5.19 4.46 -1.01
N GLU A 86 6.46 4.56 -0.63
CA GLU A 86 7.56 4.38 -1.57
C GLU A 86 7.78 2.90 -1.90
N ASP A 87 8.81 2.60 -2.70
CA ASP A 87 9.04 1.24 -3.18
C ASP A 87 9.46 0.27 -2.06
N ASN A 88 9.21 -1.02 -2.26
CA ASN A 88 9.69 -2.10 -1.39
C ASN A 88 9.22 -2.01 0.07
N VAL A 89 8.05 -1.43 0.30
CA VAL A 89 7.46 -1.28 1.64
C VAL A 89 6.52 -2.44 1.94
N VAL A 90 6.58 -2.93 3.17
CA VAL A 90 5.62 -3.91 3.69
C VAL A 90 4.77 -3.25 4.77
N VAL A 91 3.48 -3.22 4.55
CA VAL A 91 2.49 -2.76 5.52
C VAL A 91 1.72 -3.97 6.03
N GLY A 92 1.75 -4.21 7.32
CA GLY A 92 1.02 -5.31 7.95
C GLY A 92 -0.49 -5.14 7.88
N ALA A 93 -1.23 -6.15 8.32
CA ALA A 93 -2.69 -6.13 8.30
C ALA A 93 -3.26 -5.07 9.25
N ASN A 94 -4.42 -4.52 8.87
CA ASN A 94 -5.20 -3.58 9.70
C ASN A 94 -4.41 -2.34 10.14
N VAL A 95 -3.52 -1.86 9.29
CA VAL A 95 -2.80 -0.60 9.50
C VAL A 95 -3.66 0.55 8.99
N VAL A 96 -3.65 1.67 9.70
CA VAL A 96 -4.23 2.92 9.22
C VAL A 96 -3.12 3.94 9.03
N VAL A 97 -3.02 4.49 7.83
CA VAL A 97 -2.08 5.56 7.50
C VAL A 97 -2.85 6.84 7.22
N LEU A 98 -2.60 7.88 8.00
CA LEU A 98 -3.31 9.15 7.87
C LEU A 98 -2.86 9.92 6.63
N GLU A 99 -3.73 10.78 6.14
CA GLU A 99 -3.45 11.66 4.99
C GLU A 99 -2.17 12.46 5.20
N GLY A 100 -1.45 12.69 4.12
CA GLY A 100 -0.19 13.46 4.14
C GLY A 100 1.03 12.68 4.59
N VAL A 101 0.87 11.45 5.08
CA VAL A 101 2.00 10.63 5.54
C VAL A 101 2.75 10.03 4.36
N ARG A 102 4.07 10.07 4.43
CA ARG A 102 4.98 9.39 3.51
C ARG A 102 5.68 8.25 4.22
N ILE A 103 5.60 7.04 3.65
CA ILE A 103 6.31 5.86 4.15
C ILE A 103 7.51 5.61 3.24
N GLY A 104 8.71 5.73 3.81
CA GLY A 104 9.96 5.67 3.07
C GLY A 104 10.29 4.28 2.55
N GLU A 105 11.10 4.25 1.50
CA GLU A 105 11.51 3.02 0.80
C GLU A 105 12.02 1.95 1.76
N GLY A 106 11.56 0.72 1.57
CA GLY A 106 12.00 -0.43 2.34
C GLY A 106 11.52 -0.47 3.80
N ALA A 107 10.66 0.46 4.22
CA ALA A 107 10.13 0.46 5.57
C ALA A 107 9.16 -0.71 5.80
N VAL A 108 9.02 -1.08 7.06
CA VAL A 108 8.06 -2.09 7.51
C VAL A 108 7.16 -1.46 8.56
N VAL A 109 5.85 -1.56 8.35
CA VAL A 109 4.83 -1.11 9.30
C VAL A 109 4.17 -2.33 9.90
N ALA A 110 4.29 -2.50 11.22
CA ALA A 110 3.73 -3.65 11.91
C ALA A 110 2.19 -3.62 11.88
N ALA A 111 1.58 -4.80 11.89
CA ALA A 111 0.13 -4.95 11.89
C ALA A 111 -0.54 -4.14 13.01
N GLY A 112 -1.69 -3.58 12.71
CA GLY A 112 -2.50 -2.82 13.67
C GLY A 112 -1.96 -1.43 14.01
N ALA A 113 -0.88 -0.98 13.40
CA ALA A 113 -0.33 0.35 13.66
C ALA A 113 -1.23 1.46 13.11
N ILE A 114 -1.20 2.61 13.76
CA ILE A 114 -1.78 3.85 13.23
C ILE A 114 -0.63 4.83 12.98
N VAL A 115 -0.36 5.06 11.70
CA VAL A 115 0.79 5.86 11.26
C VAL A 115 0.32 7.32 11.09
N THR A 116 0.83 8.19 11.96
CA THR A 116 0.44 9.59 12.01
C THR A 116 1.52 10.54 11.50
N LYS A 117 2.74 10.05 11.30
CA LYS A 117 3.91 10.82 10.86
C LYS A 117 4.69 10.04 9.82
N ASP A 118 5.48 10.74 9.04
CA ASP A 118 6.36 10.13 8.04
C ASP A 118 7.23 9.04 8.66
N VAL A 119 7.46 7.99 7.89
CA VAL A 119 8.30 6.86 8.27
C VAL A 119 9.59 6.93 7.46
N ALA A 120 10.72 6.94 8.14
CA ALA A 120 12.02 6.98 7.47
C ALA A 120 12.28 5.69 6.68
N PRO A 121 13.00 5.77 5.56
CA PRO A 121 13.38 4.58 4.79
C PRO A 121 14.10 3.54 5.65
N GLY A 122 13.83 2.26 5.37
CA GLY A 122 14.53 1.15 6.03
C GLY A 122 14.28 1.04 7.53
N THR A 123 13.15 1.55 8.04
CA THR A 123 12.81 1.47 9.46
C THR A 123 11.61 0.57 9.70
N VAL A 124 11.55 0.01 10.89
CA VAL A 124 10.39 -0.76 11.38
C VAL A 124 9.65 0.11 12.38
N VAL A 125 8.36 0.35 12.13
CA VAL A 125 7.49 1.11 13.04
C VAL A 125 6.35 0.24 13.51
N ALA A 126 5.83 0.52 14.71
CA ALA A 126 4.70 -0.21 15.30
C ALA A 126 3.96 0.66 16.31
N GLY A 127 2.74 0.27 16.60
CA GLY A 127 1.94 0.83 17.69
C GLY A 127 0.96 1.92 17.28
N ILE A 128 0.28 2.46 18.30
CA ILE A 128 -0.73 3.51 18.18
C ILE A 128 -0.39 4.63 19.16
N PRO A 129 0.12 5.79 18.69
CA PRO A 129 0.59 6.03 17.33
C PRO A 129 1.87 5.26 17.03
N ALA A 130 2.10 4.95 15.75
CA ALA A 130 3.27 4.21 15.33
C ALA A 130 4.56 4.95 15.69
N ARG A 131 5.54 4.19 16.20
CA ARG A 131 6.87 4.68 16.58
C ARG A 131 7.93 3.77 15.99
N GLU A 132 9.09 4.32 15.70
CA GLU A 132 10.24 3.55 15.25
C GLU A 132 10.68 2.58 16.36
N LEU A 133 10.73 1.29 16.03
CA LEU A 133 11.25 0.25 16.90
C LEU A 133 12.73 0.02 16.67
N LYS A 134 13.13 -0.03 15.40
CA LYS A 134 14.49 -0.36 14.99
C LYS A 134 14.69 -0.07 13.51
N LYS A 135 15.94 -0.14 13.06
CA LYS A 135 16.26 -0.23 11.65
C LYS A 135 16.00 -1.64 11.14
N LEU A 136 15.70 -1.75 9.84
CA LEU A 136 15.50 -3.06 9.21
C LEU A 136 16.80 -3.87 9.31
N ASP A 137 16.71 -5.06 9.90
CA ASP A 137 17.81 -6.00 9.99
C ASP A 137 17.56 -7.24 9.12
N ALA A 138 18.58 -8.12 8.97
CA ALA A 138 18.48 -9.31 8.14
C ALA A 138 17.35 -10.25 8.59
N LYS A 139 17.10 -10.36 9.89
CA LYS A 139 16.05 -11.22 10.46
C LYS A 139 14.67 -10.69 10.09
N THR A 140 14.45 -9.40 10.22
CA THR A 140 13.17 -8.77 9.85
C THR A 140 12.99 -8.77 8.35
N ALA A 141 14.06 -8.49 7.58
CA ALA A 141 14.02 -8.53 6.12
C ALA A 141 13.59 -9.91 5.61
N SER A 142 14.12 -11.01 6.18
CA SER A 142 13.71 -12.35 5.77
C SER A 142 12.25 -12.67 6.10
N LYS A 143 11.72 -12.13 7.20
CA LYS A 143 10.32 -12.33 7.60
C LYS A 143 9.34 -11.50 6.76
N THR A 144 9.81 -10.43 6.15
CA THR A 144 8.99 -9.51 5.37
C THR A 144 9.31 -9.57 3.88
N GLU A 145 10.07 -10.60 3.46
CA GLU A 145 10.44 -10.79 2.07
C GLU A 145 9.22 -10.94 1.18
N ILE A 146 9.24 -10.24 0.06
CA ILE A 146 8.16 -10.29 -0.92
C ILE A 146 8.43 -11.43 -1.90
N MET A 147 7.56 -12.42 -1.90
CA MET A 147 7.64 -13.59 -2.76
C MET A 147 6.99 -13.29 -4.11
N GLN A 148 7.80 -13.01 -5.12
CA GLN A 148 7.29 -12.67 -6.46
C GLN A 148 6.46 -13.80 -7.07
N GLU A 149 6.79 -15.05 -6.77
CA GLU A 149 6.07 -16.23 -7.26
C GLU A 149 4.59 -16.20 -6.85
N LEU A 150 4.28 -15.65 -5.69
CA LEU A 150 2.90 -15.56 -5.21
C LEU A 150 2.06 -14.56 -6.02
N ARG A 151 2.68 -13.68 -6.80
CA ARG A 151 1.97 -12.77 -7.70
C ARG A 151 1.51 -13.45 -8.98
N GLN A 152 2.03 -14.62 -9.25
CA GLN A 152 1.74 -15.39 -10.48
C GLN A 152 0.67 -16.47 -10.29
N LEU A 153 0.17 -16.64 -9.07
CA LEU A 153 -0.87 -17.63 -8.76
C LEU A 153 -2.30 -17.15 -9.21
#